data_8acc63fee6a9fa1cfcb8a375e0f782d5
#
_entry.id   8acc63fee6a9fa1cfcb8a375e0f782d5
#
_cell.length_a   1.000
_cell.length_b   1.000
_cell.length_c   1.000
_cell.angle_alpha   90.00
_cell.angle_beta   90.00
_cell.angle_gamma   90.00
#
_symmetry.space_group_name_H-M   'P 1'
#
loop_
_entity.id
_entity.type
_entity.pdbx_description
1 polymer ?
#
loop_
_entity_poly.entity_id
_entity_poly.type
_entity_poly.pdbx_seq_one_letter_code
_entity_poly.pdbx_strand_id
1 'polypeptide(L)'
;TVNAARNMDYPMGVRGPGGEHTDEMICVRKPGHMFGWDIAPRFVSAGLWRSVSICPKRDTYFKEVYMTTLRADRERAQVLLKFRFAAEDPMLEGFAVQVRGTCAESSFCETVRVKFCSDELSFWVPEPKLWWPRGYGPASLYRTQVELLHHGEVQDVWELNLGIRTFEVQTNFVPGDDGEF
;
A
#
# COMPACT_ATOMS: atom_id res chain seq x y z
N THR A 1 25.25 11.55 -6.64
CA THR A 1 23.91 12.02 -6.17
C THR A 1 24.08 13.07 -5.08
N VAL A 2 24.88 12.81 -4.03
CA VAL A 2 25.13 13.80 -2.95
C VAL A 2 25.83 15.04 -3.47
N ASN A 3 26.79 14.89 -4.39
CA ASN A 3 27.49 16.01 -5.01
C ASN A 3 26.59 16.82 -5.95
N ALA A 4 25.64 16.17 -6.65
CA ALA A 4 24.67 16.87 -7.46
C ALA A 4 23.73 17.75 -6.60
N ALA A 5 23.30 17.26 -5.44
CA ALA A 5 22.49 18.03 -4.51
C ALA A 5 23.24 19.26 -3.93
N ARG A 6 24.57 19.14 -3.70
CA ARG A 6 25.40 20.25 -3.23
C ARG A 6 25.64 21.33 -4.28
N ASN A 7 25.62 20.95 -5.54
CA ASN A 7 25.90 21.84 -6.66
C ASN A 7 24.62 22.39 -7.34
N MET A 8 23.45 22.13 -6.75
CA MET A 8 22.21 22.74 -7.25
C MET A 8 22.12 24.20 -6.82
N ASP A 9 21.64 25.03 -7.74
CA ASP A 9 21.24 26.42 -7.42
C ASP A 9 19.91 26.37 -6.69
N TYR A 10 19.93 26.60 -5.39
CA TYR A 10 18.72 26.66 -4.59
C TYR A 10 18.06 28.04 -4.67
N PRO A 11 16.72 28.11 -4.65
CA PRO A 11 16.01 29.37 -4.64
C PRO A 11 16.44 30.26 -3.46
N MET A 12 16.82 31.49 -3.74
CA MET A 12 17.17 32.44 -2.69
C MET A 12 16.00 32.63 -1.71
N GLY A 13 16.31 32.62 -0.43
CA GLY A 13 15.31 32.82 0.64
C GLY A 13 14.64 31.56 1.21
N VAL A 14 14.90 30.40 0.61
CA VAL A 14 14.44 29.13 1.18
C VAL A 14 15.47 28.63 2.19
N ARG A 15 15.21 28.83 3.47
CA ARG A 15 16.04 28.32 4.56
C ARG A 15 15.21 27.42 5.47
N GLY A 16 15.69 26.20 5.73
CA GLY A 16 15.10 25.31 6.69
C GLY A 16 15.49 25.67 8.14
N PRO A 17 14.83 25.11 9.13
CA PRO A 17 15.17 25.30 10.54
C PRO A 17 16.52 24.63 10.87
N GLY A 18 17.46 25.35 11.45
CA GLY A 18 18.58 24.75 12.20
C GLY A 18 19.96 24.70 11.56
N GLY A 19 20.43 25.66 10.74
CA GLY A 19 21.86 25.85 10.45
C GLY A 19 22.32 25.67 8.99
N GLU A 20 23.61 25.47 8.78
CA GLU A 20 24.32 25.62 7.51
C GLU A 20 23.95 24.68 6.34
N HIS A 21 23.11 23.67 6.57
CA HIS A 21 22.78 22.65 5.55
C HIS A 21 21.28 22.51 5.26
N THR A 22 20.53 23.55 5.53
CA THR A 22 19.07 23.51 5.54
C THR A 22 18.44 23.54 4.16
N ASP A 23 19.09 24.12 3.19
CA ASP A 23 18.57 24.24 1.82
C ASP A 23 18.51 22.87 1.14
N GLU A 24 19.48 22.00 1.41
CA GLU A 24 19.48 20.63 0.91
C GLU A 24 18.30 19.80 1.46
N MET A 25 17.95 19.99 2.75
CA MET A 25 16.82 19.32 3.38
C MET A 25 15.49 19.59 2.67
N ILE A 26 15.32 20.80 2.20
CA ILE A 26 14.06 21.28 1.62
C ILE A 26 13.98 20.94 0.13
N CYS A 27 15.09 21.10 -0.59
CA CYS A 27 15.10 20.99 -2.04
C CYS A 27 15.37 19.57 -2.55
N VAL A 28 15.94 18.68 -1.74
CA VAL A 28 16.23 17.30 -2.13
C VAL A 28 15.17 16.35 -1.59
N ARG A 29 14.67 15.47 -2.47
CA ARG A 29 13.68 14.45 -2.10
C ARG A 29 14.30 13.33 -1.24
N LYS A 30 14.66 13.70 -0.02
CA LYS A 30 15.21 12.83 1.02
C LYS A 30 14.62 13.22 2.37
N PRO A 31 14.48 12.27 3.32
CA PRO A 31 14.05 12.60 4.67
C PRO A 31 14.97 13.64 5.32
N GLY A 32 14.41 14.69 5.87
CA GLY A 32 15.17 15.82 6.41
C GLY A 32 16.19 15.43 7.49
N HIS A 33 15.86 14.45 8.35
CA HIS A 33 16.75 13.96 9.40
C HIS A 33 18.06 13.34 8.90
N MET A 34 18.15 12.94 7.61
CA MET A 34 19.40 12.42 7.04
C MET A 34 20.47 13.49 6.90
N PHE A 35 20.09 14.77 6.88
CA PHE A 35 21.00 15.90 6.79
C PHE A 35 21.58 16.33 8.15
N GLY A 36 21.15 15.70 9.23
CA GLY A 36 21.51 15.96 10.61
C GLY A 36 20.29 16.32 11.46
N TRP A 37 20.28 15.87 12.70
CA TRP A 37 19.26 16.15 13.72
C TRP A 37 19.92 16.14 15.10
N ASP A 38 19.23 16.57 16.16
CA ASP A 38 19.79 16.75 17.51
C ASP A 38 20.73 15.63 17.98
N ILE A 39 20.32 14.38 17.81
CA ILE A 39 21.08 13.19 18.22
C ILE A 39 21.56 12.35 17.05
N ALA A 40 21.25 12.72 15.81
CA ALA A 40 21.60 11.97 14.63
C ALA A 40 22.69 12.71 13.81
N PRO A 41 23.82 12.04 13.50
CA PRO A 41 24.83 12.63 12.63
C PRO A 41 24.28 12.78 11.21
N ARG A 42 24.87 13.68 10.43
CA ARG A 42 24.58 13.80 9.00
C ARG A 42 24.98 12.52 8.28
N PHE A 43 24.02 11.78 7.76
CA PHE A 43 24.22 10.53 7.04
C PHE A 43 23.30 10.44 5.82
N VAL A 44 23.67 11.13 4.74
CA VAL A 44 22.89 11.19 3.51
C VAL A 44 23.24 10.00 2.63
N SER A 45 22.56 8.87 2.84
CA SER A 45 22.72 7.68 2.01
C SER A 45 22.03 7.86 0.65
N ALA A 46 22.57 7.19 -0.37
CA ALA A 46 21.96 7.10 -1.69
C ALA A 46 22.18 5.72 -2.28
N GLY A 47 21.22 5.21 -3.03
CA GLY A 47 21.34 3.92 -3.69
C GLY A 47 19.99 3.28 -3.99
N LEU A 48 20.06 2.14 -4.65
CA LEU A 48 18.91 1.27 -4.88
C LEU A 48 18.78 0.34 -3.66
N TRP A 49 17.84 0.63 -2.77
CA TRP A 49 17.66 -0.11 -1.53
C TRP A 49 16.58 -1.20 -1.60
N ARG A 50 15.86 -1.27 -2.72
CA ARG A 50 14.90 -2.33 -3.03
C ARG A 50 15.35 -3.07 -4.28
N SER A 51 14.78 -4.26 -4.50
CA SER A 51 15.02 -5.04 -5.71
C SER A 51 14.70 -4.24 -6.98
N VAL A 52 15.49 -4.49 -8.01
CA VAL A 52 15.28 -3.92 -9.34
C VAL A 52 14.88 -5.05 -10.26
N SER A 53 13.85 -4.85 -11.04
CA SER A 53 13.39 -5.78 -12.06
C SER A 53 13.22 -5.09 -13.42
N ILE A 54 13.41 -5.85 -14.48
CA ILE A 54 13.08 -5.42 -15.84
C ILE A 54 11.84 -6.21 -16.24
N CYS A 55 10.75 -5.49 -16.49
CA CYS A 55 9.50 -6.07 -16.92
C CYS A 55 9.18 -5.63 -18.36
N PRO A 56 8.69 -6.54 -19.24
CA PRO A 56 8.20 -6.14 -20.54
C PRO A 56 7.00 -5.20 -20.35
N LYS A 57 6.93 -4.16 -21.15
CA LYS A 57 5.76 -3.29 -21.21
C LYS A 57 4.60 -4.06 -21.84
N ARG A 58 3.47 -4.15 -21.12
CA ARG A 58 2.21 -4.69 -21.61
C ARG A 58 1.23 -3.54 -21.79
N ASP A 59 0.29 -3.68 -22.72
CA ASP A 59 -0.76 -2.69 -22.94
C ASP A 59 -1.93 -2.88 -21.95
N THR A 60 -2.11 -4.13 -21.51
CA THR A 60 -3.11 -4.51 -20.50
C THR A 60 -2.40 -5.00 -19.23
N TYR A 61 -2.52 -4.25 -18.13
CA TYR A 61 -1.84 -4.56 -16.86
C TYR A 61 -2.45 -3.80 -15.69
N PHE A 62 -2.28 -4.32 -14.47
CA PHE A 62 -2.63 -3.60 -13.24
C PHE A 62 -1.67 -2.43 -12.99
N LYS A 63 -2.23 -1.24 -12.78
CA LYS A 63 -1.49 -0.07 -12.30
C LYS A 63 -1.41 -0.05 -10.78
N GLU A 64 -2.47 -0.51 -10.13
CA GLU A 64 -2.63 -0.47 -8.68
C GLU A 64 -3.64 -1.51 -8.23
N VAL A 65 -3.31 -2.20 -7.15
CA VAL A 65 -4.22 -3.09 -6.44
C VAL A 65 -4.06 -2.81 -4.94
N TYR A 66 -5.16 -2.57 -4.26
CA TYR A 66 -5.19 -2.31 -2.83
C TYR A 66 -6.33 -3.10 -2.19
N MET A 67 -6.02 -3.77 -1.06
CA MET A 67 -7.02 -4.50 -0.28
C MET A 67 -7.01 -4.02 1.15
N THR A 68 -8.21 -3.91 1.74
CA THR A 68 -8.39 -3.54 3.14
C THR A 68 -9.56 -4.30 3.75
N THR A 69 -9.50 -4.50 5.06
CA THR A 69 -10.59 -5.06 5.84
C THR A 69 -11.49 -3.93 6.31
N LEU A 70 -12.78 -3.99 5.96
CA LEU A 70 -13.77 -3.03 6.42
C LEU A 70 -14.32 -3.41 7.80
N ARG A 71 -14.62 -4.70 7.99
CA ARG A 71 -15.12 -5.27 9.24
C ARG A 71 -14.60 -6.69 9.37
N ALA A 72 -14.30 -7.12 10.58
CA ALA A 72 -13.92 -8.50 10.84
C ALA A 72 -14.35 -8.93 12.24
N ASP A 73 -14.89 -10.12 12.32
CA ASP A 73 -15.12 -10.91 13.52
C ASP A 73 -14.66 -12.36 13.29
N ARG A 74 -14.99 -13.27 14.20
CA ARG A 74 -14.61 -14.69 14.06
C ARG A 74 -15.43 -15.46 13.05
N GLU A 75 -16.64 -14.98 12.75
CA GLU A 75 -17.58 -15.64 11.85
C GLU A 75 -17.39 -15.20 10.40
N ARG A 76 -17.09 -13.91 10.19
CA ARG A 76 -16.94 -13.34 8.85
C ARG A 76 -16.09 -12.08 8.83
N ALA A 77 -15.50 -11.80 7.69
CA ALA A 77 -14.83 -10.53 7.43
C ALA A 77 -15.31 -9.93 6.11
N GLN A 78 -15.53 -8.63 6.10
CA GLN A 78 -15.79 -7.87 4.89
C GLN A 78 -14.49 -7.25 4.39
N VAL A 79 -14.11 -7.62 3.19
CA VAL A 79 -12.90 -7.13 2.52
C VAL A 79 -13.29 -6.26 1.34
N LEU A 80 -12.56 -5.17 1.15
CA LEU A 80 -12.66 -4.30 0.01
C LEU A 80 -11.40 -4.42 -0.84
N LEU A 81 -11.57 -4.77 -2.09
CA LEU A 81 -10.55 -4.71 -3.13
C LEU A 81 -10.79 -3.47 -3.97
N LYS A 82 -9.76 -2.62 -4.10
CA LYS A 82 -9.72 -1.51 -5.05
C LYS A 82 -8.64 -1.79 -6.08
N PHE A 83 -8.94 -1.52 -7.33
CA PHE A 83 -7.98 -1.76 -8.41
C PHE A 83 -8.05 -0.70 -9.48
N ARG A 84 -6.93 -0.53 -10.17
CA ARG A 84 -6.80 0.29 -11.37
C ARG A 84 -5.90 -0.42 -12.36
N PHE A 85 -6.31 -0.46 -13.62
CA PHE A 85 -5.55 -1.12 -14.68
C PHE A 85 -5.49 -0.27 -15.94
N ALA A 86 -4.58 -0.63 -16.85
CA ALA A 86 -4.59 -0.19 -18.24
C ALA A 86 -5.20 -1.30 -19.09
N ALA A 87 -5.91 -0.94 -20.13
CA ALA A 87 -6.38 -1.84 -21.17
C ALA A 87 -6.16 -1.20 -22.53
N GLU A 88 -5.85 -2.01 -23.52
CA GLU A 88 -5.75 -1.57 -24.90
C GLU A 88 -7.14 -1.25 -25.48
N ASP A 89 -8.13 -2.09 -25.17
CA ASP A 89 -9.52 -1.87 -25.56
C ASP A 89 -10.24 -0.89 -24.63
N PRO A 90 -10.62 0.30 -25.08
CA PRO A 90 -11.32 1.30 -24.27
C PRO A 90 -12.77 0.91 -23.91
N MET A 91 -13.36 -0.03 -24.64
CA MET A 91 -14.74 -0.47 -24.39
C MET A 91 -14.85 -1.43 -23.22
N LEU A 92 -13.73 -2.03 -22.79
CA LEU A 92 -13.63 -2.98 -21.66
C LEU A 92 -14.56 -4.20 -21.79
N GLU A 93 -15.00 -4.52 -22.98
CA GLU A 93 -15.87 -5.67 -23.20
C GLU A 93 -15.11 -6.97 -22.90
N GLY A 94 -15.75 -7.86 -22.13
CA GLY A 94 -15.14 -9.13 -21.73
C GLY A 94 -14.09 -9.04 -20.61
N PHE A 95 -13.83 -7.84 -20.06
CA PHE A 95 -12.92 -7.71 -18.93
C PHE A 95 -13.60 -8.05 -17.60
N ALA A 96 -12.86 -8.76 -16.76
CA ALA A 96 -13.22 -9.08 -15.38
C ALA A 96 -11.99 -9.05 -14.47
N VAL A 97 -12.22 -8.85 -13.18
CA VAL A 97 -11.20 -9.04 -12.15
C VAL A 97 -11.64 -10.17 -11.24
N GLN A 98 -10.76 -11.14 -11.07
CA GLN A 98 -10.92 -12.23 -10.12
C GLN A 98 -9.91 -12.06 -8.98
N VAL A 99 -10.40 -12.22 -7.75
CA VAL A 99 -9.57 -12.25 -6.56
C VAL A 99 -9.73 -13.59 -5.85
N ARG A 100 -8.62 -14.22 -5.48
CA ARG A 100 -8.59 -15.44 -4.68
C ARG A 100 -7.54 -15.34 -3.60
N GLY A 101 -7.81 -15.92 -2.44
CA GLY A 101 -6.87 -15.93 -1.33
C GLY A 101 -7.04 -17.17 -0.47
N THR A 102 -5.96 -17.66 0.10
CA THR A 102 -5.94 -18.84 0.96
C THR A 102 -5.06 -18.61 2.19
N CYS A 103 -5.56 -19.04 3.35
CA CYS A 103 -4.83 -19.06 4.61
C CYS A 103 -5.30 -20.24 5.44
N ALA A 104 -4.44 -21.26 5.59
CA ALA A 104 -4.82 -22.55 6.20
C ALA A 104 -6.09 -23.13 5.53
N GLU A 105 -7.14 -23.42 6.31
CA GLU A 105 -8.41 -23.96 5.80
C GLU A 105 -9.37 -22.88 5.26
N SER A 106 -9.08 -21.60 5.48
CA SER A 106 -9.94 -20.51 5.04
C SER A 106 -9.52 -20.01 3.65
N SER A 107 -10.49 -19.79 2.79
CA SER A 107 -10.26 -19.30 1.43
C SER A 107 -11.42 -18.45 0.94
N PHE A 108 -11.14 -17.67 -0.08
CA PHE A 108 -12.14 -16.90 -0.82
C PHE A 108 -11.81 -16.85 -2.30
N CYS A 109 -12.84 -16.72 -3.13
CA CYS A 109 -12.70 -16.51 -4.57
C CYS A 109 -13.91 -15.72 -5.06
N GLU A 110 -13.66 -14.53 -5.59
CA GLU A 110 -14.69 -13.64 -6.10
C GLU A 110 -14.30 -13.09 -7.47
N THR A 111 -15.31 -12.85 -8.30
CA THR A 111 -15.11 -12.31 -9.66
C THR A 111 -16.09 -11.20 -9.93
N VAL A 112 -15.61 -10.09 -10.48
CA VAL A 112 -16.42 -8.96 -10.88
C VAL A 112 -16.15 -8.60 -12.33
N ARG A 113 -17.22 -8.35 -13.11
CA ARG A 113 -17.10 -7.73 -14.43
C ARG A 113 -16.79 -6.26 -14.25
N VAL A 114 -15.75 -5.78 -14.90
CA VAL A 114 -15.35 -4.38 -14.80
C VAL A 114 -16.11 -3.53 -15.80
N LYS A 115 -16.45 -2.32 -15.38
CA LYS A 115 -17.08 -1.30 -16.21
C LYS A 115 -16.16 -0.11 -16.47
N PHE A 116 -15.17 0.06 -15.61
CA PHE A 116 -14.21 1.16 -15.64
C PHE A 116 -12.81 0.63 -15.37
N CYS A 117 -11.79 1.31 -15.87
CA CYS A 117 -10.39 0.99 -15.58
C CYS A 117 -10.00 1.21 -14.11
N SER A 118 -10.88 1.78 -13.30
CA SER A 118 -10.74 1.93 -11.85
C SER A 118 -12.08 1.57 -11.22
N ASP A 119 -12.09 0.57 -10.36
CA ASP A 119 -13.32 0.05 -9.74
C ASP A 119 -12.99 -0.58 -8.37
N GLU A 120 -14.05 -1.01 -7.68
CA GLU A 120 -13.94 -1.68 -6.39
C GLU A 120 -14.89 -2.86 -6.26
N LEU A 121 -14.47 -3.84 -5.48
CA LEU A 121 -15.26 -5.02 -5.13
C LEU A 121 -15.25 -5.21 -3.62
N SER A 122 -16.44 -5.28 -3.01
CA SER A 122 -16.58 -5.68 -1.60
C SER A 122 -17.15 -7.08 -1.50
N PHE A 123 -16.54 -7.92 -0.70
CA PHE A 123 -16.95 -9.32 -0.53
C PHE A 123 -16.75 -9.81 0.91
N TRP A 124 -17.35 -10.96 1.23
CA TRP A 124 -17.27 -11.58 2.54
C TRP A 124 -16.38 -12.81 2.52
N VAL A 125 -15.52 -12.92 3.53
CA VAL A 125 -14.71 -14.09 3.82
C VAL A 125 -15.32 -14.79 5.02
N PRO A 126 -15.86 -16.03 4.89
CA PRO A 126 -16.39 -16.77 6.01
C PRO A 126 -15.26 -17.33 6.87
N GLU A 127 -15.49 -17.43 8.17
CA GLU A 127 -14.56 -18.01 9.17
C GLU A 127 -13.09 -17.55 8.96
N PRO A 128 -12.83 -16.22 8.94
CA PRO A 128 -11.53 -15.71 8.57
C PRO A 128 -10.47 -16.08 9.61
N LYS A 129 -9.26 -16.37 9.14
CA LYS A 129 -8.07 -16.43 9.98
C LYS A 129 -7.58 -15.02 10.23
N LEU A 130 -7.88 -14.47 11.42
CA LEU A 130 -7.51 -13.11 11.78
C LEU A 130 -6.00 -12.98 11.97
N TRP A 131 -5.46 -11.86 11.53
CA TRP A 131 -4.09 -11.48 11.78
C TRP A 131 -3.96 -10.78 13.13
N TRP A 132 -3.00 -11.20 13.93
CA TRP A 132 -2.69 -10.58 15.21
C TRP A 132 -1.27 -10.06 15.27
N PRO A 133 -1.00 -8.96 15.98
CA PRO A 133 0.36 -8.50 16.24
C PRO A 133 1.09 -9.50 17.15
N ARG A 134 2.41 -9.41 17.14
CA ARG A 134 3.27 -10.27 17.94
C ARG A 134 2.88 -10.26 19.42
N GLY A 135 2.69 -11.43 20.01
CA GLY A 135 2.29 -11.61 21.41
C GLY A 135 0.79 -11.67 21.64
N TYR A 136 -0.06 -11.40 20.64
CA TYR A 136 -1.52 -11.42 20.75
C TYR A 136 -2.18 -12.56 20.00
N GLY A 137 -1.46 -13.23 19.10
CA GLY A 137 -1.98 -14.35 18.33
C GLY A 137 -1.16 -14.63 17.07
N PRO A 138 -1.66 -15.48 16.18
CA PRO A 138 -0.98 -15.81 14.92
C PRO A 138 -1.01 -14.64 13.94
N ALA A 139 0.11 -14.41 13.25
CA ALA A 139 0.19 -13.46 12.15
C ALA A 139 -0.31 -14.10 10.84
N SER A 140 -1.60 -14.46 10.80
CA SER A 140 -2.20 -15.14 9.65
C SER A 140 -2.24 -14.23 8.43
N LEU A 141 -1.69 -14.70 7.31
CA LEU A 141 -1.66 -13.97 6.05
C LEU A 141 -2.27 -14.83 4.94
N TYR A 142 -3.25 -14.28 4.24
CA TYR A 142 -3.79 -14.89 3.03
C TYR A 142 -2.84 -14.61 1.88
N ARG A 143 -2.34 -15.69 1.24
CA ARG A 143 -1.69 -15.57 -0.05
C ARG A 143 -2.77 -15.25 -1.06
N THR A 144 -2.73 -14.05 -1.59
CA THR A 144 -3.79 -13.51 -2.43
C THR A 144 -3.27 -13.22 -3.81
N GLN A 145 -4.03 -13.62 -4.82
CA GLN A 145 -3.83 -13.29 -6.21
C GLN A 145 -5.04 -12.54 -6.74
N VAL A 146 -4.77 -11.45 -7.46
CA VAL A 146 -5.78 -10.68 -8.19
C VAL A 146 -5.44 -10.80 -9.66
N GLU A 147 -6.35 -11.34 -10.45
CA GLU A 147 -6.16 -11.60 -11.88
C GLU A 147 -7.02 -10.64 -12.71
N LEU A 148 -6.41 -10.01 -13.70
CA LEU A 148 -7.09 -9.28 -14.74
C LEU A 148 -7.39 -10.24 -15.89
N LEU A 149 -8.65 -10.46 -16.16
CA LEU A 149 -9.13 -11.38 -17.17
C LEU A 149 -9.70 -10.61 -18.37
N HIS A 150 -9.46 -11.11 -19.57
CA HIS A 150 -10.14 -10.67 -20.80
C HIS A 150 -10.66 -11.88 -21.55
N HIS A 151 -11.98 -11.97 -21.73
CA HIS A 151 -12.67 -13.16 -22.27
C HIS A 151 -12.29 -14.47 -21.58
N GLY A 152 -12.01 -14.41 -20.25
CA GLY A 152 -11.60 -15.56 -19.46
C GLY A 152 -10.11 -15.88 -19.48
N GLU A 153 -9.31 -15.22 -20.30
CA GLU A 153 -7.86 -15.39 -20.36
C GLU A 153 -7.15 -14.39 -19.43
N VAL A 154 -6.16 -14.87 -18.68
CA VAL A 154 -5.36 -14.06 -17.74
C VAL A 154 -4.44 -13.12 -18.52
N GLN A 155 -4.64 -11.83 -18.35
CA GLN A 155 -3.81 -10.78 -18.94
C GLN A 155 -2.68 -10.34 -18.00
N ASP A 156 -3.01 -10.23 -16.71
CA ASP A 156 -2.05 -9.83 -15.68
C ASP A 156 -2.43 -10.40 -14.32
N VAL A 157 -1.44 -10.54 -13.43
CA VAL A 157 -1.60 -11.07 -12.09
C VAL A 157 -0.90 -10.16 -11.08
N TRP A 158 -1.62 -9.82 -10.01
CA TRP A 158 -1.06 -9.10 -8.88
C TRP A 158 -1.08 -9.98 -7.64
N GLU A 159 0.08 -10.22 -7.05
CA GLU A 159 0.22 -11.04 -5.84
C GLU A 159 0.46 -10.17 -4.62
N LEU A 160 -0.24 -10.48 -3.52
CA LEU A 160 -0.07 -9.81 -2.25
C LEU A 160 -0.39 -10.73 -1.06
N ASN A 161 0.07 -10.36 0.12
CA ASN A 161 -0.34 -10.99 1.36
C ASN A 161 -1.35 -10.09 2.08
N LEU A 162 -2.55 -10.62 2.34
CA LEU A 162 -3.61 -9.93 3.06
C LEU A 162 -3.69 -10.41 4.51
N GLY A 163 -3.50 -9.51 5.47
CA GLY A 163 -3.82 -9.75 6.87
C GLY A 163 -5.21 -9.21 7.18
N ILE A 164 -6.14 -10.10 7.53
CA ILE A 164 -7.52 -9.70 7.90
C ILE A 164 -7.53 -9.24 9.34
N ARG A 165 -7.75 -7.95 9.56
CA ARG A 165 -7.86 -7.33 10.89
C ARG A 165 -8.62 -6.02 10.83
N THR A 166 -9.20 -5.66 11.96
CA THR A 166 -9.67 -4.30 12.25
C THR A 166 -9.02 -3.81 13.54
N PHE A 167 -8.87 -2.52 13.69
CA PHE A 167 -8.47 -1.91 14.95
C PHE A 167 -9.25 -0.60 15.14
N GLU A 168 -9.50 -0.27 16.39
CA GLU A 168 -10.16 0.95 16.79
C GLU A 168 -9.32 1.63 17.87
N VAL A 169 -9.18 2.93 17.77
CA VAL A 169 -8.56 3.74 18.81
C VAL A 169 -9.66 4.23 19.71
N GLN A 170 -9.65 3.78 20.96
CA GLN A 170 -10.58 4.25 21.99
C GLN A 170 -9.85 5.20 22.93
N THR A 171 -10.32 6.44 23.01
CA THR A 171 -9.87 7.41 23.99
C THR A 171 -10.76 7.32 25.22
N ASN A 172 -10.16 7.01 26.37
CA ASN A 172 -10.89 7.07 27.64
C ASN A 172 -11.03 8.53 28.04
N PHE A 173 -12.24 9.06 27.94
CA PHE A 173 -12.55 10.36 28.53
C PHE A 173 -12.61 10.22 30.05
N VAL A 174 -11.69 10.84 30.76
CA VAL A 174 -11.74 11.01 32.22
C VAL A 174 -12.38 12.35 32.48
N PRO A 175 -13.62 12.41 33.07
CA PRO A 175 -14.26 13.66 33.37
C PRO A 175 -13.39 14.49 34.36
N GLY A 176 -13.03 15.71 33.95
CA GLY A 176 -12.23 16.64 34.79
C GLY A 176 -10.74 16.66 34.48
N ASP A 177 -10.27 15.90 33.50
CA ASP A 177 -8.91 16.02 32.98
C ASP A 177 -8.98 16.81 31.65
N ASP A 178 -8.64 18.10 31.69
CA ASP A 178 -8.60 18.97 30.51
C ASP A 178 -7.29 18.76 29.69
N GLY A 179 -6.60 17.65 29.93
CA GLY A 179 -5.41 17.24 29.20
C GLY A 179 -5.78 16.64 27.84
N GLU A 180 -5.63 17.41 26.80
CA GLU A 180 -5.53 16.88 25.42
C GLU A 180 -4.23 16.07 25.31
N PHE A 181 -4.34 14.78 24.96
CA PHE A 181 -3.22 13.95 24.53
C PHE A 181 -3.36 13.65 23.05
#